data_115b7fd566a92189a11ed0bf60eee539
#
_entry.id   115b7fd566a92189a11ed0bf60eee539
#
_cell.length_a   1.000
_cell.length_b   1.000
_cell.length_c   1.000
_cell.angle_alpha   90.00
_cell.angle_beta   90.00
_cell.angle_gamma   90.00
#
_symmetry.space_group_name_H-M   'P 1'
#
loop_
_entity.id
_entity.type
_entity.pdbx_description
1 polymer ?
#
loop_
_entity_poly.entity_id
_entity_poly.type
_entity_poly.pdbx_seq_one_letter_code
_entity_poly.pdbx_strand_id
1 'polypeptide(L)'
;MNLFNKSKEWAKYISEELNYIGTMCVEYFIDKNENLYVNEIAPRVHNSGHLTINAYNVSQFENHIRAVCGLNKVETKKLYNAKMINLIGEDILVYRNKKFQDNEFFFDYLKNTVKEKRKMGHLTIIEK
;
A
#
# COMPACT_ATOMS: atom_id res chain seq x y z
N MET A 1 2.93 -12.92 22.49
CA MET A 1 3.08 -12.77 21.01
C MET A 1 3.04 -11.28 20.73
N ASN A 2 3.97 -10.73 19.94
CA ASN A 2 3.93 -9.30 19.67
C ASN A 2 2.78 -8.96 18.69
N LEU A 3 2.31 -7.71 18.70
CA LEU A 3 1.18 -7.24 17.88
C LEU A 3 1.36 -7.48 16.39
N PHE A 4 2.60 -7.39 15.89
CA PHE A 4 2.92 -7.63 14.49
C PHE A 4 2.65 -9.08 14.07
N ASN A 5 3.04 -10.05 14.87
CA ASN A 5 2.77 -11.45 14.57
C ASN A 5 1.28 -11.76 14.68
N LYS A 6 0.61 -11.21 15.70
CA LYS A 6 -0.85 -11.34 15.87
C LYS A 6 -1.62 -10.79 14.67
N SER A 7 -1.24 -9.60 14.17
CA SER A 7 -1.90 -9.00 13.00
C SER A 7 -1.72 -9.85 11.73
N LYS A 8 -0.54 -10.46 11.53
CA LYS A 8 -0.29 -11.38 10.41
C LYS A 8 -1.13 -12.65 10.49
N GLU A 9 -1.22 -13.25 11.67
CA GLU A 9 -2.04 -14.45 11.87
C GLU A 9 -3.51 -14.16 11.61
N TRP A 10 -4.02 -13.04 12.10
CA TRP A 10 -5.40 -12.64 11.85
C TRP A 10 -5.67 -12.34 10.38
N ALA A 11 -4.76 -11.62 9.69
CA ALA A 11 -4.91 -11.38 8.27
C ALA A 11 -4.91 -12.68 7.46
N LYS A 12 -4.04 -13.63 7.81
CA LYS A 12 -4.00 -14.95 7.21
C LYS A 12 -5.31 -15.70 7.44
N TYR A 13 -5.78 -15.78 8.69
CA TYR A 13 -7.05 -16.44 9.04
C TYR A 13 -8.22 -15.85 8.25
N ILE A 14 -8.34 -14.50 8.21
CA ILE A 14 -9.39 -13.83 7.45
C ILE A 14 -9.33 -14.19 5.97
N SER A 15 -8.14 -14.22 5.37
CA SER A 15 -8.01 -14.56 3.94
C SER A 15 -8.38 -16.00 3.65
N GLU A 16 -8.07 -16.94 4.55
CA GLU A 16 -8.39 -18.35 4.45
C GLU A 16 -9.91 -18.60 4.58
N GLU A 17 -10.56 -18.01 5.60
CA GLU A 17 -12.01 -18.11 5.81
C GLU A 17 -12.83 -17.53 4.63
N LEU A 18 -12.31 -16.46 4.01
CA LEU A 18 -12.94 -15.85 2.83
C LEU A 18 -12.61 -16.58 1.52
N ASN A 19 -11.73 -17.60 1.54
CA ASN A 19 -11.18 -18.24 0.34
C ASN A 19 -10.68 -17.19 -0.68
N TYR A 20 -10.06 -16.10 -0.16
CA TYR A 20 -9.71 -14.94 -0.97
C TYR A 20 -8.45 -15.18 -1.79
N ILE A 21 -8.53 -14.89 -3.09
CA ILE A 21 -7.40 -14.94 -4.03
C ILE A 21 -7.06 -13.51 -4.47
N GLY A 22 -5.86 -13.06 -4.16
CA GLY A 22 -5.39 -11.72 -4.51
C GLY A 22 -4.67 -11.01 -3.37
N THR A 23 -4.33 -9.75 -3.59
CA THR A 23 -3.79 -8.86 -2.56
C THR A 23 -4.94 -8.29 -1.73
N MET A 24 -4.81 -8.37 -0.42
CA MET A 24 -5.77 -7.85 0.55
C MET A 24 -5.04 -6.97 1.57
N CYS A 25 -5.70 -5.96 2.07
CA CYS A 25 -5.26 -5.18 3.23
C CYS A 25 -6.24 -5.37 4.39
N VAL A 26 -5.69 -5.57 5.58
CA VAL A 26 -6.45 -5.51 6.83
C VAL A 26 -5.88 -4.37 7.66
N GLU A 27 -6.70 -3.38 7.98
CA GLU A 27 -6.35 -2.29 8.87
C GLU A 27 -6.75 -2.63 10.30
N TYR A 28 -5.92 -2.19 11.25
CA TYR A 28 -6.12 -2.48 12.66
C TYR A 28 -6.09 -1.20 13.50
N PHE A 29 -6.89 -1.17 14.55
CA PHE A 29 -6.69 -0.27 15.69
C PHE A 29 -5.94 -0.99 16.80
N ILE A 30 -5.17 -0.22 17.55
CA ILE A 30 -4.48 -0.65 18.76
C ILE A 30 -4.93 0.28 19.89
N ASP A 31 -5.48 -0.29 20.95
CA ASP A 31 -5.89 0.49 22.13
C ASP A 31 -4.70 0.74 23.09
N LYS A 32 -4.97 1.48 24.18
CA LYS A 32 -3.98 1.84 25.19
C LYS A 32 -3.41 0.62 25.97
N ASN A 33 -4.11 -0.51 25.90
CA ASN A 33 -3.74 -1.76 26.56
C ASN A 33 -3.09 -2.73 25.58
N GLU A 34 -2.67 -2.25 24.40
CA GLU A 34 -2.08 -3.07 23.32
C GLU A 34 -3.03 -4.15 22.77
N ASN A 35 -4.34 -3.96 22.89
CA ASN A 35 -5.30 -4.83 22.21
C ASN A 35 -5.45 -4.45 20.73
N LEU A 36 -5.49 -5.47 19.89
CA LEU A 36 -5.64 -5.34 18.45
C LEU A 36 -7.11 -5.53 18.05
N TYR A 37 -7.64 -4.64 17.21
CA TYR A 37 -9.00 -4.70 16.66
C TYR A 37 -8.94 -4.53 15.15
N VAL A 38 -9.69 -5.34 14.40
CA VAL A 38 -9.86 -5.14 12.96
C VAL A 38 -10.70 -3.89 12.74
N ASN A 39 -10.17 -2.95 11.96
CA ASN A 39 -10.87 -1.74 11.55
C ASN A 39 -11.58 -1.91 10.21
N GLU A 40 -10.80 -2.27 9.18
CA GLU A 40 -11.29 -2.40 7.81
C GLU A 40 -10.60 -3.56 7.10
N ILE A 41 -11.36 -4.24 6.24
CA ILE A 41 -10.84 -5.25 5.31
C ILE A 41 -11.05 -4.71 3.90
N ALA A 42 -9.96 -4.52 3.17
CA ALA A 42 -10.00 -4.13 1.77
C ALA A 42 -9.55 -5.31 0.88
N PRO A 43 -10.47 -6.09 0.27
CA PRO A 43 -10.14 -7.22 -0.58
C PRO A 43 -9.69 -6.75 -1.98
N ARG A 44 -8.63 -5.98 -2.02
CA ARG A 44 -8.03 -5.35 -3.20
C ARG A 44 -6.67 -4.77 -2.85
N VAL A 45 -5.95 -4.30 -3.87
CA VAL A 45 -4.79 -3.43 -3.67
C VAL A 45 -5.16 -2.20 -2.85
N HIS A 46 -4.25 -1.74 -2.00
CA HIS A 46 -4.52 -0.68 -1.03
C HIS A 46 -3.47 0.42 -1.08
N ASN A 47 -3.86 1.63 -0.69
CA ASN A 47 -2.97 2.79 -0.69
C ASN A 47 -1.69 2.57 0.14
N SER A 48 -1.79 1.90 1.30
CA SER A 48 -0.62 1.60 2.13
C SER A 48 0.42 0.71 1.44
N GLY A 49 0.02 -0.05 0.42
CA GLY A 49 0.90 -0.92 -0.36
C GLY A 49 1.49 -0.25 -1.61
N HIS A 50 1.17 1.02 -1.92
CA HIS A 50 1.69 1.66 -3.14
C HIS A 50 3.20 1.85 -3.12
N LEU A 51 3.82 2.03 -1.94
CA LEU A 51 5.28 2.10 -1.85
C LEU A 51 6.00 0.84 -2.37
N THR A 52 5.30 -0.30 -2.49
CA THR A 52 5.87 -1.53 -3.03
C THR A 52 6.27 -1.40 -4.50
N ILE A 53 5.73 -0.43 -5.24
CA ILE A 53 6.08 -0.17 -6.63
C ILE A 53 7.58 0.13 -6.78
N ASN A 54 8.15 0.89 -5.84
CA ASN A 54 9.53 1.36 -5.93
C ASN A 54 10.47 0.75 -4.89
N ALA A 55 9.94 0.29 -3.75
CA ALA A 55 10.74 -0.16 -2.62
C ALA A 55 10.89 -1.69 -2.52
N TYR A 56 10.18 -2.47 -3.34
CA TYR A 56 10.16 -3.93 -3.31
C TYR A 56 10.45 -4.53 -4.69
N ASN A 57 10.88 -5.79 -4.71
CA ASN A 57 11.13 -6.55 -5.95
C ASN A 57 9.88 -6.86 -6.75
N VAL A 58 8.71 -6.82 -6.12
CA VAL A 58 7.40 -7.05 -6.73
C VAL A 58 6.38 -6.14 -6.07
N SER A 59 5.57 -5.47 -6.87
CA SER A 59 4.52 -4.57 -6.36
C SER A 59 3.28 -5.36 -5.91
N GLN A 60 2.46 -4.71 -5.07
CA GLN A 60 1.14 -5.26 -4.71
C GLN A 60 0.25 -5.50 -5.93
N PHE A 61 0.39 -4.66 -6.96
CA PHE A 61 -0.38 -4.77 -8.20
C PHE A 61 0.01 -6.02 -8.99
N GLU A 62 1.32 -6.25 -9.17
CA GLU A 62 1.82 -7.42 -9.85
C GLU A 62 1.44 -8.71 -9.09
N ASN A 63 1.62 -8.73 -7.76
CA ASN A 63 1.22 -9.89 -6.96
C ASN A 63 -0.29 -10.15 -7.03
N HIS A 64 -1.11 -9.10 -7.10
CA HIS A 64 -2.55 -9.24 -7.28
C HIS A 64 -2.87 -9.90 -8.64
N ILE A 65 -2.30 -9.40 -9.72
CA ILE A 65 -2.51 -9.97 -11.08
C ILE A 65 -2.00 -11.41 -11.15
N ARG A 66 -0.82 -11.70 -10.59
CA ARG A 66 -0.29 -13.07 -10.53
C ARG A 66 -1.26 -14.01 -9.82
N ALA A 67 -1.81 -13.59 -8.69
CA ALA A 67 -2.75 -14.41 -7.92
C ALA A 67 -4.03 -14.69 -8.68
N VAL A 68 -4.70 -13.65 -9.23
CA VAL A 68 -6.00 -13.83 -9.91
C VAL A 68 -5.88 -14.53 -11.28
N CYS A 69 -4.69 -14.48 -11.91
CA CYS A 69 -4.41 -15.19 -13.15
C CYS A 69 -3.81 -16.60 -12.92
N GLY A 70 -3.68 -17.06 -11.69
CA GLY A 70 -3.09 -18.37 -11.39
C GLY A 70 -1.60 -18.48 -11.73
N LEU A 71 -0.87 -17.36 -11.81
CA LEU A 71 0.56 -17.35 -12.09
C LEU A 71 1.37 -17.69 -10.83
N ASN A 72 2.61 -18.12 -11.03
CA ASN A 72 3.50 -18.43 -9.92
C ASN A 72 3.67 -17.24 -8.97
N LYS A 73 3.54 -17.50 -7.67
CA LYS A 73 3.78 -16.51 -6.62
C LYS A 73 5.25 -16.06 -6.65
N VAL A 74 5.46 -14.76 -6.53
CA VAL A 74 6.77 -14.16 -6.29
C VAL A 74 6.88 -13.82 -4.82
N GLU A 75 7.97 -14.26 -4.17
CA GLU A 75 8.25 -13.88 -2.80
C GLU A 75 8.52 -12.37 -2.71
N THR A 76 7.80 -11.70 -1.84
CA THR A 76 7.93 -10.25 -1.64
C THR A 76 9.15 -9.94 -0.79
N LYS A 77 10.13 -9.24 -1.36
CA LYS A 77 11.36 -8.81 -0.68
C LYS A 77 11.48 -7.29 -0.71
N LYS A 78 11.69 -6.70 0.45
CA LYS A 78 12.01 -5.27 0.53
C LYS A 78 13.43 -5.04 0.00
N LEU A 79 13.58 -4.13 -0.97
CA LEU A 79 14.87 -3.75 -1.56
C LEU A 79 15.42 -2.49 -0.90
N TYR A 80 14.54 -1.55 -0.54
CA TYR A 80 14.93 -0.25 0.00
C TYR A 80 14.01 0.16 1.16
N ASN A 81 14.55 0.95 2.08
CA ASN A 81 13.72 1.75 2.96
C ASN A 81 13.08 2.88 2.15
N ALA A 82 11.83 3.15 2.40
CA ALA A 82 11.12 4.18 1.65
C ALA A 82 10.05 4.85 2.51
N LYS A 83 9.77 6.10 2.18
CA LYS A 83 8.66 6.88 2.71
C LYS A 83 7.70 7.21 1.58
N MET A 84 6.40 7.02 1.81
CA MET A 84 5.37 7.44 0.87
C MET A 84 4.53 8.57 1.45
N ILE A 85 4.32 9.60 0.63
CA ILE A 85 3.53 10.80 0.96
C ILE A 85 2.31 10.81 0.04
N ASN A 86 1.11 10.79 0.61
CA ASN A 86 -0.11 10.98 -0.16
C ASN A 86 -0.26 12.46 -0.53
N LEU A 87 -0.55 12.74 -1.79
CA LEU A 87 -0.86 14.08 -2.29
C LEU A 87 -2.37 14.24 -2.30
N ILE A 88 -2.86 15.16 -1.47
CA ILE A 88 -4.29 15.33 -1.21
C ILE A 88 -4.77 16.66 -1.80
N GLY A 89 -5.89 16.62 -2.52
CA GLY A 89 -6.49 17.84 -3.07
C GLY A 89 -5.52 18.60 -3.95
N GLU A 90 -5.34 19.88 -3.66
CA GLU A 90 -4.53 20.82 -4.45
C GLU A 90 -3.01 20.58 -4.40
N ASP A 91 -2.52 19.78 -3.43
CA ASP A 91 -1.09 19.42 -3.38
C ASP A 91 -0.59 18.90 -4.72
N ILE A 92 -1.43 18.15 -5.45
CA ILE A 92 -1.07 17.58 -6.74
C ILE A 92 -0.60 18.62 -7.76
N LEU A 93 -1.15 19.83 -7.72
CA LEU A 93 -0.82 20.90 -8.67
C LEU A 93 0.63 21.37 -8.53
N VAL A 94 1.11 21.43 -7.29
CA VAL A 94 2.51 21.75 -6.98
C VAL A 94 3.43 20.66 -7.52
N TYR A 95 3.08 19.39 -7.26
CA TYR A 95 3.91 18.25 -7.63
C TYR A 95 3.94 17.99 -9.14
N ARG A 96 2.90 18.32 -9.89
CA ARG A 96 2.89 18.23 -11.37
C ARG A 96 3.96 19.10 -12.04
N ASN A 97 4.37 20.19 -11.39
CA ASN A 97 5.35 21.14 -11.91
C ASN A 97 6.73 21.01 -11.24
N LYS A 98 6.89 20.06 -10.31
CA LYS A 98 8.14 19.85 -9.57
C LYS A 98 9.13 19.02 -10.40
N LYS A 99 10.41 19.36 -10.31
CA LYS A 99 11.50 18.47 -10.72
C LYS A 99 11.82 17.52 -9.56
N PHE A 100 11.91 16.23 -9.83
CA PHE A 100 12.19 15.20 -8.85
C PHE A 100 13.65 14.77 -8.89
N GLN A 101 14.16 14.30 -7.74
CA GLN A 101 15.49 13.69 -7.63
C GLN A 101 15.41 12.21 -8.05
N ASP A 102 16.56 11.58 -8.29
CA ASP A 102 16.64 10.17 -8.75
C ASP A 102 16.02 9.15 -7.78
N ASN A 103 15.88 9.53 -6.50
CA ASN A 103 15.26 8.71 -5.46
C ASN A 103 13.81 9.10 -5.13
N GLU A 104 13.23 10.05 -5.86
CA GLU A 104 11.86 10.53 -5.73
C GLU A 104 11.00 10.02 -6.88
N PHE A 105 9.94 9.28 -6.60
CA PHE A 105 9.04 8.68 -7.58
C PHE A 105 7.64 9.24 -7.41
N PHE A 106 7.22 10.07 -8.35
CA PHE A 106 5.92 10.71 -8.35
C PHE A 106 4.91 9.92 -9.17
N PHE A 107 3.72 9.70 -8.60
CA PHE A 107 2.57 9.09 -9.26
C PHE A 107 1.37 10.01 -9.20
N ASP A 108 0.95 10.52 -10.35
CA ASP A 108 -0.32 11.20 -10.53
C ASP A 108 -1.41 10.17 -10.85
N TYR A 109 -2.53 10.20 -10.12
CA TYR A 109 -3.66 9.32 -10.41
C TYR A 109 -4.51 9.80 -11.58
N LEU A 110 -4.11 10.88 -12.26
CA LEU A 110 -4.73 11.43 -13.46
C LEU A 110 -6.25 11.69 -13.32
N LYS A 111 -6.67 12.04 -12.11
CA LYS A 111 -8.08 12.34 -11.84
C LYS A 111 -8.44 13.70 -12.44
N ASN A 112 -9.48 13.75 -13.25
CA ASN A 112 -9.89 14.95 -14.01
C ASN A 112 -10.26 16.14 -13.12
N THR A 113 -10.76 15.88 -11.90
CA THR A 113 -11.19 16.94 -10.99
C THR A 113 -10.42 16.84 -9.68
N VAL A 114 -9.74 17.91 -9.33
CA VAL A 114 -9.13 18.08 -8.01
C VAL A 114 -10.26 18.30 -7.00
N LYS A 115 -10.32 17.46 -5.97
CA LYS A 115 -11.28 17.57 -4.87
C LYS A 115 -10.54 17.62 -3.56
N GLU A 116 -10.96 18.53 -2.69
CA GLU A 116 -10.50 18.61 -1.31
C GLU A 116 -10.58 17.22 -0.64
N LYS A 117 -9.60 16.87 0.19
CA LYS A 117 -9.50 15.58 0.92
C LYS A 117 -9.37 14.33 0.06
N ARG A 118 -9.35 14.44 -1.28
CA ARG A 118 -9.18 13.29 -2.17
C ARG A 118 -7.69 13.03 -2.42
N LYS A 119 -7.26 11.78 -2.28
CA LYS A 119 -5.92 11.35 -2.71
C LYS A 119 -5.83 11.47 -4.24
N MET A 120 -4.97 12.37 -4.71
CA MET A 120 -4.79 12.70 -6.12
C MET A 120 -3.56 12.06 -6.73
N GLY A 121 -2.61 11.68 -5.90
CA GLY A 121 -1.36 11.05 -6.27
C GLY A 121 -0.58 10.63 -5.03
N HIS A 122 0.65 10.19 -5.23
CA HIS A 122 1.61 9.98 -4.16
C HIS A 122 3.04 10.24 -4.62
N LEU A 123 3.90 10.51 -3.68
CA LEU A 123 5.35 10.55 -3.85
C LEU A 123 5.97 9.46 -3.00
N THR A 124 6.76 8.58 -3.61
CA THR A 124 7.61 7.63 -2.89
C THR A 124 9.05 8.14 -2.90
N ILE A 125 9.69 8.18 -1.75
CA ILE A 125 11.08 8.59 -1.56
C ILE A 125 11.86 7.39 -1.04
N ILE A 126 12.85 6.94 -1.79
CA ILE A 126 13.77 5.89 -1.36
C ILE A 126 14.81 6.53 -0.42
N GLU A 127 14.95 5.96 0.77
CA GLU A 127 15.98 6.36 1.74
C GLU A 127 17.28 5.63 1.38
N LYS A 128 18.35 6.40 1.29
CA LYS A 128 19.71 5.89 1.02
C LYS A 128 20.38 5.40 2.28
#